data_dc708175f8852213daf4356725e8af1d
#
_entry.id   dc708175f8852213daf4356725e8af1d
#
_cell.length_a   1.000
_cell.length_b   1.000
_cell.length_c   1.000
_cell.angle_alpha   90.00
_cell.angle_beta   90.00
_cell.angle_gamma   90.00
#
_symmetry.space_group_name_H-M   'P 1'
#
loop_
_entity.id
_entity.type
_entity.pdbx_description
1 polymer ?
#
loop_
_entity_poly.entity_id
_entity_poly.type
_entity_poly.pdbx_seq_one_letter_code
_entity_poly.pdbx_strand_id
1 'polypeptide(L)'
;MIDFQNVSFSYGEESSGGGIRNVNLTINTGEFVLLTGESGCGKTTITRLVNGLVPHYYEGNLEGDVLLDGKSVSDTPLYDLAAMVGSVFQNPKSQFFNVDTDSELAFACENLGYPQEDILKRIDRTVSDYHIEDLMGRSVFALSGGEKQKIACASSSVLLPGIMVLDEPSSNLDMAAIDDLRQVLSLWKKQGKTILIAEHRLYYLHDLADRVLYVKDGEIEREYTPAEFDSLSDGTRKEMGLRPFSLSKLKPANQYQAHTAKQMEFQNFCFAYKKREPESLHIPSAELPVGETIAIIGLNGAGKSTLARCICGLEKKCGLLQVDGKTLDWKARLKHCYMVMQDTSHQLFTESVTDEVLLSIDNEDETVVDKILKQFDLLEYKDRHPLSLSGGQKQRVAIASAIVSDREIIVFDEPTSGLDLKHMREVARSLKSLADQGKTLLVITHDPELVMA
;
A
#
# COMPACT_ATOMS: atom_id res chain seq x y z
N MET A 1 19.33 12.21 16.74
CA MET A 1 18.90 13.48 16.14
C MET A 1 19.13 13.40 14.62
N ILE A 2 18.18 13.85 13.82
CA ILE A 2 18.28 13.95 12.36
C ILE A 2 18.23 15.44 12.00
N ASP A 3 19.16 15.93 11.16
CA ASP A 3 19.24 17.34 10.80
C ASP A 3 19.47 17.49 9.28
N PHE A 4 18.54 18.14 8.59
CA PHE A 4 18.60 18.48 7.17
C PHE A 4 19.03 19.93 7.04
N GLN A 5 20.14 20.19 6.36
CA GLN A 5 20.73 21.51 6.17
C GLN A 5 20.68 21.93 4.69
N ASN A 6 19.67 22.71 4.32
CA ASN A 6 19.43 23.21 2.96
C ASN A 6 19.45 22.09 1.90
N VAL A 7 18.77 20.96 2.17
CA VAL A 7 18.86 19.77 1.34
C VAL A 7 17.94 19.87 0.13
N SER A 8 18.53 19.73 -1.05
CA SER A 8 17.83 19.55 -2.32
C SER A 8 18.34 18.28 -3.00
N PHE A 9 17.46 17.51 -3.60
CA PHE A 9 17.82 16.32 -4.36
C PHE A 9 16.92 16.12 -5.55
N SER A 10 17.52 15.82 -6.72
CA SER A 10 16.80 15.44 -7.94
C SER A 10 17.34 14.14 -8.51
N TYR A 11 16.41 13.24 -8.91
CA TYR A 11 16.76 11.98 -9.56
C TYR A 11 17.15 12.23 -11.04
N GLY A 12 18.30 11.68 -11.47
CA GLY A 12 18.80 11.80 -12.84
C GLY A 12 19.35 13.19 -13.20
N GLU A 13 19.78 13.36 -14.46
CA GLU A 13 20.37 14.60 -14.97
C GLU A 13 19.31 15.67 -15.36
N GLU A 14 18.06 15.26 -15.61
CA GLU A 14 16.98 16.17 -15.98
C GLU A 14 16.08 16.48 -14.76
N SER A 15 15.86 17.76 -14.51
CA SER A 15 15.05 18.32 -13.42
C SER A 15 13.55 17.94 -13.43
N SER A 16 13.14 17.06 -14.34
CA SER A 16 11.77 16.54 -14.48
C SER A 16 11.48 15.30 -13.62
N GLY A 17 12.46 14.75 -12.91
CA GLY A 17 12.41 13.43 -12.26
C GLY A 17 11.84 13.40 -10.84
N GLY A 18 11.24 14.46 -10.31
CA GLY A 18 10.81 14.53 -8.89
C GLY A 18 12.01 14.68 -7.94
N GLY A 19 11.74 14.86 -6.64
CA GLY A 19 12.80 15.05 -5.63
C GLY A 19 12.34 15.92 -4.49
N ILE A 20 13.31 16.59 -3.83
CA ILE A 20 13.03 17.58 -2.77
C ILE A 20 13.84 18.86 -3.00
N ARG A 21 13.37 19.96 -2.43
CA ARG A 21 13.99 21.27 -2.59
C ARG A 21 14.08 22.01 -1.26
N ASN A 22 15.27 22.53 -0.97
CA ASN A 22 15.56 23.41 0.15
C ASN A 22 14.95 22.94 1.50
N VAL A 23 15.02 21.65 1.78
CA VAL A 23 14.50 21.09 3.02
C VAL A 23 15.44 21.44 4.16
N ASN A 24 14.89 22.12 5.17
CA ASN A 24 15.52 22.41 6.44
C ASN A 24 14.64 21.79 7.54
N LEU A 25 15.17 20.80 8.26
CA LEU A 25 14.39 20.04 9.21
C LEU A 25 15.28 19.46 10.29
N THR A 26 14.95 19.71 11.55
CA THR A 26 15.57 19.03 12.67
C THR A 26 14.55 18.12 13.37
N ILE A 27 14.89 16.84 13.53
CA ILE A 27 14.10 15.85 14.28
C ILE A 27 14.91 15.48 15.53
N ASN A 28 14.35 15.74 16.70
CA ASN A 28 15.01 15.49 17.95
C ASN A 28 15.07 13.98 18.29
N THR A 29 16.04 13.60 19.10
CA THR A 29 16.14 12.23 19.59
C THR A 29 14.88 11.84 20.37
N GLY A 30 14.29 10.67 20.02
CA GLY A 30 13.07 10.16 20.64
C GLY A 30 11.78 10.77 20.08
N GLU A 31 11.86 11.70 19.12
CA GLU A 31 10.68 12.30 18.48
C GLU A 31 10.06 11.35 17.45
N PHE A 32 8.74 11.29 17.42
CA PHE A 32 7.96 10.56 16.40
C PHE A 32 7.39 11.56 15.39
N VAL A 33 7.95 11.59 14.18
CA VAL A 33 7.56 12.52 13.11
C VAL A 33 6.84 11.78 11.99
N LEU A 34 5.67 12.29 11.63
CA LEU A 34 4.86 11.82 10.51
C LEU A 34 5.02 12.73 9.31
N LEU A 35 5.47 12.18 8.18
CA LEU A 35 5.45 12.83 6.86
C LEU A 35 4.16 12.48 6.14
N THR A 36 3.41 13.48 5.69
CA THR A 36 2.19 13.28 4.89
C THR A 36 2.10 14.27 3.75
N GLY A 37 1.32 13.96 2.73
CA GLY A 37 1.17 14.74 1.50
C GLY A 37 0.76 13.87 0.33
N GLU A 38 0.53 14.44 -0.83
CA GLU A 38 0.13 13.71 -2.05
C GLU A 38 1.21 12.72 -2.51
N SER A 39 0.84 11.78 -3.36
CA SER A 39 1.79 10.86 -3.99
C SER A 39 2.78 11.63 -4.87
N GLY A 40 4.08 11.29 -4.77
CA GLY A 40 5.13 11.97 -5.53
C GLY A 40 5.61 13.30 -4.96
N CYS A 41 5.10 13.77 -3.82
CA CYS A 41 5.50 15.05 -3.23
C CYS A 41 6.88 15.06 -2.55
N GLY A 42 7.63 13.94 -2.52
CA GLY A 42 9.00 13.88 -1.98
C GLY A 42 9.16 13.11 -0.66
N LYS A 43 8.12 12.54 -0.05
CA LYS A 43 8.20 11.79 1.24
C LYS A 43 9.22 10.65 1.20
N THR A 44 9.14 9.80 0.18
CA THR A 44 10.07 8.69 -0.03
C THR A 44 11.50 9.17 -0.25
N THR A 45 11.71 10.34 -0.85
CA THR A 45 13.04 10.94 -1.01
C THR A 45 13.61 11.37 0.35
N ILE A 46 12.79 11.98 1.22
CA ILE A 46 13.20 12.34 2.59
C ILE A 46 13.57 11.07 3.38
N THR A 47 12.78 10.01 3.32
CA THR A 47 13.10 8.73 4.01
C THR A 47 14.37 8.10 3.47
N ARG A 48 14.61 8.12 2.14
CA ARG A 48 15.83 7.60 1.50
C ARG A 48 17.09 8.38 1.85
N LEU A 49 16.98 9.67 2.08
CA LEU A 49 18.10 10.49 2.58
C LEU A 49 18.48 10.11 4.00
N VAL A 50 17.51 9.84 4.88
CA VAL A 50 17.81 9.46 6.27
C VAL A 50 18.44 8.07 6.36
N ASN A 51 18.01 7.11 5.55
CA ASN A 51 18.58 5.76 5.59
C ASN A 51 19.80 5.58 4.67
N GLY A 52 20.27 6.64 4.02
CA GLY A 52 21.47 6.63 3.18
C GLY A 52 21.29 5.98 1.80
N LEU A 53 20.09 5.54 1.42
CA LEU A 53 19.85 5.06 0.05
C LEU A 53 20.06 6.17 -0.98
N VAL A 54 19.85 7.42 -0.60
CA VAL A 54 20.34 8.61 -1.29
C VAL A 54 21.47 9.19 -0.44
N PRO A 55 22.66 9.40 -0.98
CA PRO A 55 23.08 9.27 -2.38
C PRO A 55 23.70 7.90 -2.74
N HIS A 56 23.87 6.97 -1.79
CA HIS A 56 24.72 5.77 -1.98
C HIS A 56 24.16 4.72 -2.98
N TYR A 57 22.84 4.66 -3.15
CA TYR A 57 22.20 3.69 -4.06
C TYR A 57 21.44 4.36 -5.20
N TYR A 58 20.73 5.44 -4.91
CA TYR A 58 20.02 6.21 -5.93
C TYR A 58 20.88 7.38 -6.37
N GLU A 59 21.27 7.37 -7.63
CA GLU A 59 22.05 8.44 -8.25
C GLU A 59 21.17 9.68 -8.50
N GLY A 60 21.79 10.86 -8.35
CA GLY A 60 21.13 12.13 -8.57
C GLY A 60 22.00 13.30 -8.11
N ASN A 61 21.46 14.50 -8.22
CA ASN A 61 22.13 15.72 -7.78
C ASN A 61 21.67 16.05 -6.37
N LEU A 62 22.59 15.98 -5.40
CA LEU A 62 22.37 16.31 -3.98
C LEU A 62 23.08 17.61 -3.64
N GLU A 63 22.34 18.56 -3.10
CA GLU A 63 22.85 19.79 -2.50
C GLU A 63 22.48 19.84 -1.02
N GLY A 64 23.32 20.46 -0.19
CA GLY A 64 23.15 20.46 1.27
C GLY A 64 23.63 19.15 1.89
N ASP A 65 23.29 18.91 3.17
CA ASP A 65 23.70 17.70 3.89
C ASP A 65 22.62 17.24 4.88
N VAL A 66 22.59 15.92 5.12
CA VAL A 66 21.78 15.29 6.16
C VAL A 66 22.70 14.73 7.23
N LEU A 67 22.50 15.16 8.47
CA LEU A 67 23.31 14.70 9.60
C LEU A 67 22.51 13.76 10.50
N LEU A 68 23.09 12.61 10.83
CA LEU A 68 22.58 11.68 11.83
C LEU A 68 23.50 11.70 13.05
N ASP A 69 23.00 12.22 14.17
CA ASP A 69 23.79 12.46 15.38
C ASP A 69 25.12 13.21 15.10
N GLY A 70 25.07 14.18 14.16
CA GLY A 70 26.18 15.00 13.76
C GLY A 70 27.12 14.38 12.71
N LYS A 71 26.84 13.17 12.21
CA LYS A 71 27.59 12.52 11.11
C LYS A 71 26.87 12.73 9.78
N SER A 72 27.58 13.20 8.77
CA SER A 72 27.06 13.35 7.41
C SER A 72 26.67 11.99 6.81
N VAL A 73 25.47 11.90 6.26
CA VAL A 73 25.00 10.72 5.56
C VAL A 73 25.82 10.47 4.29
N SER A 74 26.18 11.52 3.58
CA SER A 74 26.96 11.44 2.34
C SER A 74 28.38 10.91 2.56
N ASP A 75 28.99 11.24 3.70
CA ASP A 75 30.35 10.85 4.04
C ASP A 75 30.43 9.52 4.82
N THR A 76 29.30 9.03 5.34
CA THR A 76 29.24 7.81 6.16
C THR A 76 28.95 6.60 5.30
N PRO A 77 29.77 5.53 5.35
CA PRO A 77 29.51 4.30 4.60
C PRO A 77 28.13 3.69 4.91
N LEU A 78 27.47 3.12 3.91
CA LEU A 78 26.11 2.59 4.05
C LEU A 78 25.96 1.51 5.15
N TYR A 79 26.98 0.70 5.39
CA TYR A 79 26.98 -0.30 6.44
C TYR A 79 27.02 0.30 7.85
N ASP A 80 27.64 1.46 8.03
CA ASP A 80 27.64 2.19 9.30
C ASP A 80 26.28 2.89 9.51
N LEU A 81 25.68 3.44 8.44
CA LEU A 81 24.33 3.99 8.47
C LEU A 81 23.30 2.91 8.82
N ALA A 82 23.43 1.70 8.26
CA ALA A 82 22.53 0.59 8.55
C ALA A 82 22.57 0.13 10.03
N ALA A 83 23.66 0.38 10.73
CA ALA A 83 23.74 0.16 12.19
C ALA A 83 23.01 1.23 13.01
N MET A 84 22.86 2.45 12.45
CA MET A 84 22.22 3.60 13.12
C MET A 84 20.73 3.70 12.80
N VAL A 85 20.32 3.29 11.60
CA VAL A 85 18.97 3.48 11.04
C VAL A 85 18.36 2.13 10.66
N GLY A 86 17.28 1.75 11.31
CA GLY A 86 16.41 0.64 10.88
C GLY A 86 15.40 1.14 9.84
N SER A 87 15.32 0.45 8.72
CA SER A 87 14.42 0.82 7.62
C SER A 87 13.34 -0.21 7.40
N VAL A 88 12.09 0.27 7.21
CA VAL A 88 10.94 -0.56 6.81
C VAL A 88 10.37 -0.01 5.51
N PHE A 89 10.44 -0.81 4.46
CA PHE A 89 10.00 -0.40 3.12
C PHE A 89 8.50 -0.65 2.90
N GLN A 90 7.93 0.06 1.93
CA GLN A 90 6.54 -0.07 1.52
C GLN A 90 6.13 -1.51 1.19
N ASN A 91 7.02 -2.26 0.53
CA ASN A 91 6.81 -3.66 0.23
C ASN A 91 7.79 -4.53 1.04
N PRO A 92 7.33 -5.23 2.09
CA PRO A 92 8.21 -6.07 2.90
C PRO A 92 8.89 -7.19 2.10
N LYS A 93 8.31 -7.64 0.97
CA LYS A 93 8.92 -8.66 0.12
C LYS A 93 10.24 -8.20 -0.51
N SER A 94 10.39 -6.90 -0.78
CA SER A 94 11.63 -6.35 -1.33
C SER A 94 12.73 -6.16 -0.29
N GLN A 95 12.41 -6.35 1.00
CA GLN A 95 13.34 -6.20 2.11
C GLN A 95 14.01 -7.52 2.51
N PHE A 96 13.36 -8.66 2.25
CA PHE A 96 13.85 -9.97 2.67
C PHE A 96 14.97 -10.50 1.76
N PHE A 97 16.05 -10.97 2.38
CA PHE A 97 17.18 -11.60 1.73
C PHE A 97 17.19 -13.11 1.92
N ASN A 98 16.56 -13.62 2.98
CA ASN A 98 16.59 -15.03 3.35
C ASN A 98 15.25 -15.72 3.08
N VAL A 99 15.28 -17.05 3.08
CA VAL A 99 14.09 -17.89 2.80
C VAL A 99 13.29 -18.23 4.05
N ASP A 100 13.89 -18.10 5.23
CA ASP A 100 13.28 -18.37 6.53
C ASP A 100 13.47 -17.21 7.51
N THR A 101 12.64 -17.18 8.53
CA THR A 101 12.57 -16.09 9.50
C THR A 101 13.76 -16.03 10.45
N ASP A 102 14.36 -17.17 10.81
CA ASP A 102 15.51 -17.20 11.71
C ASP A 102 16.73 -16.57 11.05
N SER A 103 17.03 -17.00 9.81
CA SER A 103 18.12 -16.45 8.99
C SER A 103 17.87 -14.97 8.67
N GLU A 104 16.61 -14.55 8.46
CA GLU A 104 16.29 -13.16 8.18
C GLU A 104 16.55 -12.25 9.39
N LEU A 105 16.24 -12.70 10.62
CA LEU A 105 16.54 -11.92 11.81
C LEU A 105 18.05 -11.90 12.11
N ALA A 106 18.79 -12.97 11.81
CA ALA A 106 20.24 -13.03 12.01
C ALA A 106 21.03 -12.16 11.03
N PHE A 107 20.49 -11.98 9.81
CA PHE A 107 21.20 -11.45 8.64
C PHE A 107 21.97 -10.15 8.90
N ALA A 108 21.32 -9.16 9.50
CA ALA A 108 21.94 -7.85 9.74
C ALA A 108 23.12 -7.96 10.74
N CYS A 109 22.97 -8.77 11.78
CA CYS A 109 24.02 -8.98 12.78
C CYS A 109 25.21 -9.79 12.21
N GLU A 110 24.93 -10.80 11.37
CA GLU A 110 25.97 -11.60 10.70
C GLU A 110 26.81 -10.74 9.76
N ASN A 111 26.15 -9.88 8.93
CA ASN A 111 26.84 -8.98 8.02
C ASN A 111 27.75 -7.96 8.72
N LEU A 112 27.40 -7.55 9.94
CA LEU A 112 28.23 -6.66 10.76
C LEU A 112 29.25 -7.41 11.62
N GLY A 113 29.33 -8.75 11.52
CA GLY A 113 30.34 -9.57 12.20
C GLY A 113 30.12 -9.71 13.71
N TYR A 114 28.89 -9.64 14.19
CA TYR A 114 28.58 -9.86 15.61
C TYR A 114 28.90 -11.30 16.02
N PRO A 115 29.40 -11.52 17.24
CA PRO A 115 29.59 -12.88 17.80
C PRO A 115 28.23 -13.62 17.88
N GLN A 116 28.26 -14.93 17.62
CA GLN A 116 27.06 -15.77 17.60
C GLN A 116 26.22 -15.64 18.89
N GLU A 117 26.87 -15.59 20.06
CA GLU A 117 26.16 -15.43 21.35
C GLU A 117 25.36 -14.12 21.43
N ASP A 118 25.92 -13.03 20.89
CA ASP A 118 25.24 -11.73 20.85
C ASP A 118 24.10 -11.70 19.82
N ILE A 119 24.28 -12.39 18.68
CA ILE A 119 23.22 -12.55 17.67
C ILE A 119 22.02 -13.26 18.31
N LEU A 120 22.23 -14.41 18.97
CA LEU A 120 21.16 -15.17 19.61
C LEU A 120 20.42 -14.34 20.67
N LYS A 121 21.14 -13.62 21.54
CA LYS A 121 20.54 -12.74 22.55
C LYS A 121 19.66 -11.64 21.94
N ARG A 122 20.12 -11.05 20.83
CA ARG A 122 19.38 -10.01 20.12
C ARG A 122 18.11 -10.56 19.47
N ILE A 123 18.21 -11.73 18.85
CA ILE A 123 17.07 -12.44 18.24
C ILE A 123 16.06 -12.79 19.32
N ASP A 124 16.45 -13.45 20.40
CA ASP A 124 15.56 -13.84 21.51
C ASP A 124 14.82 -12.64 22.10
N ARG A 125 15.53 -11.53 22.31
CA ARG A 125 14.92 -10.28 22.76
C ARG A 125 13.92 -9.75 21.74
N THR A 126 14.28 -9.71 20.45
CA THR A 126 13.40 -9.20 19.39
C THR A 126 12.17 -10.08 19.24
N VAL A 127 12.33 -11.42 19.25
CA VAL A 127 11.21 -12.37 19.18
C VAL A 127 10.21 -12.13 20.32
N SER A 128 10.71 -11.97 21.54
CA SER A 128 9.88 -11.69 22.72
C SER A 128 9.22 -10.31 22.66
N ASP A 129 9.96 -9.26 22.27
CA ASP A 129 9.45 -7.88 22.20
C ASP A 129 8.32 -7.72 21.16
N TYR A 130 8.35 -8.53 20.08
CA TYR A 130 7.40 -8.48 18.97
C TYR A 130 6.33 -9.57 18.98
N HIS A 131 6.40 -10.50 19.95
CA HIS A 131 5.50 -11.64 20.06
C HIS A 131 5.38 -12.42 18.75
N ILE A 132 6.54 -12.86 18.23
CA ILE A 132 6.66 -13.58 16.95
C ILE A 132 7.21 -14.99 17.09
N GLU A 133 7.09 -15.60 18.28
CA GLU A 133 7.56 -16.95 18.58
C GLU A 133 7.02 -17.99 17.57
N ASP A 134 5.74 -17.90 17.21
CA ASP A 134 5.06 -18.82 16.26
C ASP A 134 5.44 -18.55 14.80
N LEU A 135 6.15 -17.49 14.51
CA LEU A 135 6.65 -17.19 13.17
C LEU A 135 8.07 -17.71 12.95
N MET A 136 8.78 -18.08 14.01
CA MET A 136 10.17 -18.55 13.92
C MET A 136 10.24 -19.91 13.21
N GLY A 137 11.31 -20.14 12.47
CA GLY A 137 11.53 -21.36 11.67
C GLY A 137 10.62 -21.49 10.44
N ARG A 138 9.80 -20.48 10.13
CA ARG A 138 8.90 -20.53 8.98
C ARG A 138 9.53 -19.92 7.73
N SER A 139 9.11 -20.42 6.57
CA SER A 139 9.47 -19.79 5.30
C SER A 139 8.82 -18.42 5.17
N VAL A 140 9.60 -17.38 4.84
CA VAL A 140 9.08 -16.01 4.61
C VAL A 140 8.05 -15.96 3.46
N PHE A 141 8.13 -16.89 2.51
CA PHE A 141 7.16 -16.99 1.42
C PHE A 141 5.80 -17.49 1.87
N ALA A 142 5.76 -18.29 2.95
CA ALA A 142 4.52 -18.84 3.51
C ALA A 142 3.80 -17.89 4.48
N LEU A 143 4.42 -16.75 4.83
CA LEU A 143 3.85 -15.75 5.72
C LEU A 143 2.76 -14.94 5.01
N SER A 144 1.72 -14.55 5.76
CA SER A 144 0.74 -13.54 5.35
C SER A 144 1.37 -12.16 5.22
N GLY A 145 0.64 -11.19 4.64
CA GLY A 145 1.13 -9.81 4.52
C GLY A 145 1.46 -9.16 5.87
N GLY A 146 0.60 -9.33 6.87
CA GLY A 146 0.82 -8.81 8.22
C GLY A 146 1.99 -9.48 8.94
N GLU A 147 2.11 -10.82 8.85
CA GLU A 147 3.25 -11.56 9.40
C GLU A 147 4.57 -11.12 8.75
N LYS A 148 4.57 -10.91 7.42
CA LYS A 148 5.73 -10.35 6.71
C LYS A 148 6.12 -8.97 7.24
N GLN A 149 5.13 -8.11 7.47
CA GLN A 149 5.38 -6.77 8.02
C GLN A 149 5.97 -6.84 9.44
N LYS A 150 5.46 -7.74 10.29
CA LYS A 150 6.05 -7.99 11.63
C LYS A 150 7.50 -8.42 11.55
N ILE A 151 7.83 -9.39 10.68
CA ILE A 151 9.21 -9.86 10.48
C ILE A 151 10.09 -8.73 9.91
N ALA A 152 9.60 -7.92 8.96
CA ALA A 152 10.34 -6.78 8.44
C ALA A 152 10.65 -5.72 9.52
N CYS A 153 9.71 -5.43 10.40
CA CYS A 153 9.95 -4.57 11.56
C CYS A 153 10.94 -5.18 12.54
N ALA A 154 10.83 -6.48 12.80
CA ALA A 154 11.71 -7.21 13.70
C ALA A 154 13.16 -7.25 13.17
N SER A 155 13.36 -7.63 11.90
CA SER A 155 14.69 -7.66 11.27
C SER A 155 15.36 -6.30 11.24
N SER A 156 14.58 -5.22 10.99
CA SER A 156 15.10 -3.84 11.03
C SER A 156 15.49 -3.40 12.45
N SER A 157 15.00 -4.06 13.48
CA SER A 157 15.21 -3.68 14.88
C SER A 157 16.28 -4.47 15.61
N VAL A 158 16.70 -5.62 15.06
CA VAL A 158 17.62 -6.55 15.73
C VAL A 158 18.97 -5.91 16.06
N LEU A 159 19.42 -4.94 15.26
CA LEU A 159 20.62 -4.14 15.53
C LEU A 159 20.43 -3.12 16.64
N LEU A 160 19.21 -2.93 17.12
CA LEU A 160 18.82 -1.91 18.11
C LEU A 160 19.12 -0.47 17.65
N PRO A 161 18.81 -0.09 16.41
CA PRO A 161 19.10 1.23 15.89
C PRO A 161 18.39 2.31 16.72
N GLY A 162 19.01 3.50 16.81
CA GLY A 162 18.41 4.66 17.49
C GLY A 162 17.33 5.36 16.66
N ILE A 163 17.38 5.19 15.34
CA ILE A 163 16.49 5.84 14.37
C ILE A 163 15.72 4.74 13.60
N MET A 164 14.42 4.91 13.43
CA MET A 164 13.56 4.06 12.62
C MET A 164 12.91 4.88 11.51
N VAL A 165 13.06 4.42 10.27
CA VAL A 165 12.48 5.06 9.08
C VAL A 165 11.53 4.11 8.40
N LEU A 166 10.29 4.55 8.15
CA LEU A 166 9.26 3.76 7.51
C LEU A 166 8.67 4.50 6.30
N ASP A 167 8.53 3.81 5.20
CA ASP A 167 7.90 4.34 3.98
C ASP A 167 6.62 3.57 3.66
N GLU A 168 5.46 4.18 3.91
CA GLU A 168 4.11 3.65 3.69
C GLU A 168 3.90 2.19 4.20
N PRO A 169 4.27 1.87 5.45
CA PRO A 169 4.28 0.50 5.93
C PRO A 169 2.89 -0.14 6.05
N SER A 170 1.80 0.67 6.01
CA SER A 170 0.42 0.17 6.14
C SER A 170 -0.27 -0.13 4.81
N SER A 171 0.36 0.13 3.67
CA SER A 171 -0.31 0.15 2.36
C SER A 171 -1.05 -1.16 1.99
N ASN A 172 -0.53 -2.31 2.39
CA ASN A 172 -1.10 -3.64 2.06
C ASN A 172 -1.62 -4.41 3.28
N LEU A 173 -1.85 -3.71 4.40
CA LEU A 173 -2.25 -4.33 5.66
C LEU A 173 -3.76 -4.27 5.87
N ASP A 174 -4.32 -5.36 6.42
CA ASP A 174 -5.67 -5.35 6.97
C ASP A 174 -5.71 -4.65 8.34
N MET A 175 -6.91 -4.45 8.89
CA MET A 175 -7.09 -3.72 10.16
C MET A 175 -6.35 -4.37 11.32
N ALA A 176 -6.29 -5.70 11.39
CA ALA A 176 -5.58 -6.42 12.44
C ALA A 176 -4.07 -6.23 12.33
N ALA A 177 -3.53 -6.33 11.11
CA ALA A 177 -2.10 -6.10 10.85
C ALA A 177 -1.69 -4.63 11.06
N ILE A 178 -2.60 -3.67 10.81
CA ILE A 178 -2.37 -2.25 11.16
C ILE A 178 -2.30 -2.07 12.68
N ASP A 179 -3.15 -2.75 13.44
CA ASP A 179 -3.09 -2.69 14.91
C ASP A 179 -1.79 -3.31 15.44
N ASP A 180 -1.36 -4.42 14.87
CA ASP A 180 -0.04 -5.02 15.14
C ASP A 180 1.11 -4.03 14.85
N LEU A 181 1.09 -3.38 13.70
CA LEU A 181 2.08 -2.35 13.34
C LEU A 181 2.06 -1.18 14.34
N ARG A 182 0.87 -0.73 14.73
CA ARG A 182 0.71 0.33 15.74
C ARG A 182 1.31 -0.07 17.09
N GLN A 183 1.18 -1.33 17.51
CA GLN A 183 1.81 -1.84 18.74
C GLN A 183 3.34 -1.79 18.64
N VAL A 184 3.91 -2.21 17.51
CA VAL A 184 5.36 -2.12 17.23
C VAL A 184 5.85 -0.66 17.31
N LEU A 185 5.15 0.27 16.65
CA LEU A 185 5.50 1.71 16.69
C LEU A 185 5.41 2.27 18.12
N SER A 186 4.40 1.87 18.88
CA SER A 186 4.26 2.24 20.30
C SER A 186 5.41 1.70 21.15
N LEU A 187 5.86 0.48 20.88
CA LEU A 187 7.03 -0.11 21.54
C LEU A 187 8.29 0.71 21.25
N TRP A 188 8.55 1.05 19.99
CA TRP A 188 9.71 1.87 19.60
C TRP A 188 9.69 3.25 20.24
N LYS A 189 8.51 3.89 20.28
CA LYS A 189 8.33 5.19 20.97
C LYS A 189 8.64 5.07 22.46
N LYS A 190 8.15 4.03 23.14
CA LYS A 190 8.46 3.76 24.57
C LYS A 190 9.94 3.47 24.80
N GLN A 191 10.64 2.88 23.83
CA GLN A 191 12.08 2.65 23.88
C GLN A 191 12.91 3.93 23.63
N GLY A 192 12.26 5.07 23.35
CA GLY A 192 12.92 6.35 23.07
C GLY A 192 13.57 6.42 21.70
N LYS A 193 13.17 5.59 20.73
CA LYS A 193 13.68 5.65 19.35
C LYS A 193 13.15 6.88 18.64
N THR A 194 13.98 7.50 17.81
CA THR A 194 13.56 8.52 16.86
C THR A 194 12.85 7.84 15.68
N ILE A 195 11.62 8.25 15.37
CA ILE A 195 10.81 7.59 14.35
C ILE A 195 10.43 8.61 13.27
N LEU A 196 10.74 8.30 12.02
CA LEU A 196 10.30 9.04 10.85
C LEU A 196 9.45 8.12 9.98
N ILE A 197 8.18 8.44 9.82
CA ILE A 197 7.25 7.63 9.04
C ILE A 197 6.58 8.47 7.94
N ALA A 198 6.68 8.01 6.70
CA ALA A 198 5.91 8.55 5.58
C ALA A 198 4.63 7.71 5.42
N GLU A 199 3.47 8.37 5.42
CA GLU A 199 2.19 7.67 5.40
C GLU A 199 1.06 8.46 4.74
N HIS A 200 0.16 7.72 4.07
CA HIS A 200 -1.12 8.22 3.58
C HIS A 200 -2.27 7.88 4.53
N ARG A 201 -2.24 6.71 5.14
CA ARG A 201 -3.27 6.22 6.06
C ARG A 201 -2.94 6.64 7.48
N LEU A 202 -3.56 7.73 7.96
CA LEU A 202 -3.09 8.48 9.14
C LEU A 202 -3.73 8.06 10.46
N TYR A 203 -4.92 7.45 10.44
CA TYR A 203 -5.75 7.26 11.62
C TYR A 203 -5.11 6.41 12.73
N TYR A 204 -4.23 5.48 12.39
CA TYR A 204 -3.59 4.61 13.38
C TYR A 204 -2.37 5.27 14.06
N LEU A 205 -1.96 6.45 13.59
CA LEU A 205 -0.82 7.24 14.09
C LEU A 205 -1.22 8.41 14.99
N HIS A 206 -2.53 8.65 15.15
CA HIS A 206 -3.09 9.81 15.86
C HIS A 206 -2.47 10.02 17.24
N ASP A 207 -2.32 8.96 18.05
CA ASP A 207 -1.80 9.04 19.42
C ASP A 207 -0.28 8.86 19.49
N LEU A 208 0.37 8.54 18.38
CA LEU A 208 1.79 8.22 18.34
C LEU A 208 2.65 9.37 17.83
N ALA A 209 2.18 10.13 16.85
CA ALA A 209 2.94 11.24 16.30
C ALA A 209 3.10 12.37 17.33
N ASP A 210 4.31 12.94 17.42
CA ASP A 210 4.59 14.16 18.18
C ASP A 210 4.51 15.40 17.28
N ARG A 211 4.82 15.20 15.97
CA ARG A 211 4.80 16.26 14.96
C ARG A 211 4.37 15.69 13.60
N VAL A 212 3.62 16.48 12.85
CA VAL A 212 3.14 16.14 11.50
C VAL A 212 3.70 17.14 10.51
N LEU A 213 4.41 16.66 9.49
CA LEU A 213 4.99 17.47 8.44
C LEU A 213 4.20 17.27 7.15
N TYR A 214 3.65 18.36 6.64
CA TYR A 214 2.98 18.36 5.34
C TYR A 214 3.98 18.68 4.25
N VAL A 215 4.21 17.68 3.38
CA VAL A 215 5.13 17.77 2.25
C VAL A 215 4.33 18.04 0.98
N LYS A 216 4.77 19.03 0.20
CA LYS A 216 4.16 19.39 -1.08
C LYS A 216 5.22 19.87 -2.04
N ASP A 217 5.16 19.40 -3.29
CA ASP A 217 6.06 19.81 -4.39
C ASP A 217 7.56 19.74 -4.03
N GLY A 218 7.95 18.79 -3.21
CA GLY A 218 9.33 18.59 -2.76
C GLY A 218 9.77 19.44 -1.57
N GLU A 219 8.88 20.19 -0.94
CA GLU A 219 9.17 21.08 0.18
C GLU A 219 8.34 20.70 1.41
N ILE A 220 8.83 21.02 2.62
CA ILE A 220 8.02 20.97 3.84
C ILE A 220 7.23 22.28 3.89
N GLU A 221 5.97 22.24 3.42
CA GLU A 221 5.13 23.44 3.36
C GLU A 221 4.66 23.88 4.74
N ARG A 222 4.34 22.93 5.62
CA ARG A 222 3.83 23.21 6.97
C ARG A 222 4.18 22.12 7.97
N GLU A 223 4.36 22.56 9.20
CA GLU A 223 4.46 21.71 10.38
C GLU A 223 3.24 21.89 11.27
N TYR A 224 2.77 20.81 11.88
CA TYR A 224 1.61 20.80 12.77
C TYR A 224 1.91 19.98 14.01
N THR A 225 1.38 20.41 15.12
CA THR A 225 1.11 19.49 16.24
C THR A 225 -0.05 18.54 15.88
N PRO A 226 -0.14 17.35 16.47
CA PRO A 226 -1.28 16.43 16.23
C PRO A 226 -2.66 17.09 16.46
N ALA A 227 -2.77 17.95 17.48
CA ALA A 227 -4.01 18.66 17.78
C ALA A 227 -4.40 19.68 16.70
N GLU A 228 -3.43 20.46 16.19
CA GLU A 228 -3.66 21.39 15.08
C GLU A 228 -4.07 20.62 13.82
N PHE A 229 -3.36 19.54 13.51
CA PHE A 229 -3.66 18.71 12.34
C PHE A 229 -5.05 18.08 12.42
N ASP A 230 -5.46 17.56 13.58
CA ASP A 230 -6.80 17.02 13.78
C ASP A 230 -7.89 18.09 13.73
N SER A 231 -7.57 19.36 14.03
CA SER A 231 -8.49 20.50 13.96
C SER A 231 -8.74 21.02 12.54
N LEU A 232 -7.96 20.55 11.53
CA LEU A 232 -8.15 20.96 10.14
C LEU A 232 -9.58 20.68 9.65
N SER A 233 -10.17 21.67 8.99
CA SER A 233 -11.50 21.50 8.39
C SER A 233 -11.47 20.42 7.29
N ASP A 234 -12.62 19.78 7.07
CA ASP A 234 -12.75 18.80 5.97
C ASP A 234 -12.42 19.41 4.59
N GLY A 235 -12.74 20.68 4.38
CA GLY A 235 -12.41 21.42 3.16
C GLY A 235 -10.90 21.53 2.99
N THR A 236 -10.22 22.11 3.99
CA THR A 236 -8.76 22.29 3.98
C THR A 236 -8.03 20.96 3.79
N ARG A 237 -8.42 19.93 4.55
CA ARG A 237 -7.81 18.59 4.43
C ARG A 237 -7.98 18.01 3.03
N LYS A 238 -9.16 18.21 2.42
CA LYS A 238 -9.45 17.77 1.05
C LYS A 238 -8.62 18.50 0.00
N GLU A 239 -8.43 19.81 0.16
CA GLU A 239 -7.55 20.62 -0.70
C GLU A 239 -6.08 20.22 -0.60
N MET A 240 -5.65 19.82 0.59
CA MET A 240 -4.30 19.31 0.85
C MET A 240 -4.09 17.84 0.42
N GLY A 241 -5.11 17.16 -0.08
CA GLY A 241 -5.03 15.75 -0.46
C GLY A 241 -4.84 14.78 0.72
N LEU A 242 -5.20 15.18 1.95
CA LEU A 242 -4.90 14.44 3.17
C LEU A 242 -6.08 13.57 3.64
N ARG A 243 -5.79 12.34 4.01
CA ARG A 243 -6.73 11.43 4.67
C ARG A 243 -7.04 11.88 6.11
N PRO A 244 -8.17 11.46 6.70
CA PRO A 244 -8.52 11.85 8.07
C PRO A 244 -7.55 11.28 9.09
N PHE A 245 -7.28 12.09 10.12
CA PHE A 245 -6.46 11.67 11.26
C PHE A 245 -7.27 10.87 12.30
N SER A 246 -8.59 10.88 12.21
CA SER A 246 -9.49 10.08 13.05
C SER A 246 -10.66 9.53 12.24
N LEU A 247 -10.91 8.23 12.34
CA LEU A 247 -12.05 7.56 11.70
C LEU A 247 -13.41 8.00 12.28
N SER A 248 -13.44 8.53 13.51
CA SER A 248 -14.67 8.99 14.15
C SER A 248 -15.35 10.16 13.41
N LYS A 249 -14.58 10.85 12.56
CA LYS A 249 -15.09 11.96 11.73
C LYS A 249 -15.67 11.50 10.39
N LEU A 250 -15.50 10.23 10.03
CA LEU A 250 -16.08 9.68 8.82
C LEU A 250 -17.59 9.50 8.99
N LYS A 251 -18.35 9.93 7.98
CA LYS A 251 -19.78 9.69 7.89
C LYS A 251 -20.08 8.97 6.59
N PRO A 252 -20.99 7.96 6.59
CA PRO A 252 -21.42 7.34 5.34
C PRO A 252 -21.97 8.41 4.40
N ALA A 253 -21.56 8.33 3.14
CA ALA A 253 -22.02 9.29 2.11
C ALA A 253 -23.51 9.16 1.85
N ASN A 254 -24.07 7.94 1.94
CA ASN A 254 -25.50 7.66 1.72
C ASN A 254 -25.98 6.55 2.65
N GLN A 255 -27.32 6.52 2.90
CA GLN A 255 -27.96 5.34 3.47
C GLN A 255 -28.24 4.35 2.34
N TYR A 256 -27.84 3.09 2.52
CA TYR A 256 -28.12 2.03 1.57
C TYR A 256 -29.65 1.80 1.44
N GLN A 257 -30.13 1.80 0.20
CA GLN A 257 -31.48 1.35 -0.15
C GLN A 257 -31.33 0.34 -1.28
N ALA A 258 -31.78 -0.90 -1.07
CA ALA A 258 -31.76 -1.92 -2.10
C ALA A 258 -32.58 -1.50 -3.33
N HIS A 259 -31.96 -1.51 -4.50
CA HIS A 259 -32.59 -1.02 -5.74
C HIS A 259 -32.97 -2.13 -6.72
N THR A 260 -32.58 -3.37 -6.47
CA THR A 260 -32.78 -4.46 -7.41
C THR A 260 -33.31 -5.74 -6.77
N ALA A 261 -34.19 -6.48 -7.49
CA ALA A 261 -34.64 -7.83 -7.13
C ALA A 261 -33.77 -8.93 -7.74
N LYS A 262 -32.82 -8.58 -8.63
CA LYS A 262 -31.94 -9.54 -9.28
C LYS A 262 -30.85 -10.00 -8.33
N GLN A 263 -30.53 -11.29 -8.36
CA GLN A 263 -29.60 -11.91 -7.44
C GLN A 263 -28.47 -12.65 -8.20
N MET A 264 -27.30 -12.60 -7.60
CA MET A 264 -26.17 -13.48 -7.90
C MET A 264 -26.13 -14.55 -6.83
N GLU A 265 -26.35 -15.82 -7.22
CA GLU A 265 -26.48 -16.94 -6.30
C GLU A 265 -25.25 -17.86 -6.39
N PHE A 266 -24.74 -18.21 -5.23
CA PHE A 266 -23.61 -19.13 -5.06
C PHE A 266 -24.13 -20.42 -4.41
N GLN A 267 -23.77 -21.58 -4.99
CA GLN A 267 -24.11 -22.88 -4.42
C GLN A 267 -22.89 -23.81 -4.46
N ASN A 268 -22.53 -24.37 -3.29
CA ASN A 268 -21.33 -25.19 -3.09
C ASN A 268 -20.09 -24.54 -3.73
N PHE A 269 -19.92 -23.23 -3.49
CA PHE A 269 -18.86 -22.44 -4.09
C PHE A 269 -17.59 -22.60 -3.26
N CYS A 270 -16.82 -23.66 -3.56
CA CYS A 270 -15.67 -24.13 -2.80
C CYS A 270 -14.46 -24.24 -3.70
N PHE A 271 -13.26 -23.93 -3.16
CA PHE A 271 -12.01 -24.03 -3.92
C PHE A 271 -10.81 -24.34 -3.02
N ALA A 272 -9.94 -25.24 -3.51
CA ALA A 272 -8.62 -25.52 -2.92
C ALA A 272 -7.58 -25.51 -4.05
N TYR A 273 -6.45 -24.85 -3.80
CA TYR A 273 -5.35 -24.76 -4.79
C TYR A 273 -4.71 -26.12 -5.09
N LYS A 274 -4.64 -27.00 -4.09
CA LYS A 274 -4.14 -28.37 -4.27
C LYS A 274 -5.12 -29.40 -3.67
N LYS A 275 -5.21 -30.57 -4.28
CA LYS A 275 -6.15 -31.64 -3.92
C LYS A 275 -6.11 -32.12 -2.46
N ARG A 276 -5.01 -31.86 -1.74
CA ARG A 276 -4.79 -32.34 -0.35
C ARG A 276 -4.65 -31.19 0.65
N GLU A 277 -4.78 -29.96 0.19
CA GLU A 277 -4.78 -28.78 1.06
C GLU A 277 -6.21 -28.47 1.51
N PRO A 278 -6.39 -27.81 2.67
CA PRO A 278 -7.69 -27.34 3.10
C PRO A 278 -8.27 -26.36 2.06
N GLU A 279 -9.58 -26.30 2.00
CA GLU A 279 -10.29 -25.37 1.12
C GLU A 279 -9.94 -23.94 1.49
N SER A 280 -9.46 -23.16 0.51
CA SER A 280 -9.19 -21.74 0.64
C SER A 280 -10.45 -20.89 0.52
N LEU A 281 -11.53 -21.50 0.00
CA LEU A 281 -12.85 -20.90 -0.12
C LEU A 281 -13.90 -21.95 0.16
N HIS A 282 -14.86 -21.64 1.04
CA HIS A 282 -15.98 -22.51 1.37
C HIS A 282 -17.25 -21.69 1.59
N ILE A 283 -18.11 -21.62 0.57
CA ILE A 283 -19.39 -20.91 0.60
C ILE A 283 -20.48 -21.93 0.20
N PRO A 284 -21.18 -22.54 1.18
CA PRO A 284 -22.24 -23.52 0.90
C PRO A 284 -23.38 -22.89 0.10
N SER A 285 -23.81 -21.69 0.47
CA SER A 285 -24.82 -20.88 -0.21
C SER A 285 -24.66 -19.43 0.17
N ALA A 286 -24.80 -18.53 -0.81
CA ALA A 286 -24.88 -17.09 -0.60
C ALA A 286 -25.64 -16.44 -1.76
N GLU A 287 -26.22 -15.27 -1.47
CA GLU A 287 -26.91 -14.43 -2.44
C GLU A 287 -26.39 -13.00 -2.34
N LEU A 288 -26.07 -12.38 -3.48
CA LEU A 288 -25.64 -10.99 -3.57
C LEU A 288 -26.50 -10.24 -4.59
N PRO A 289 -26.85 -8.97 -4.36
CA PRO A 289 -27.63 -8.19 -5.31
C PRO A 289 -26.83 -7.92 -6.59
N VAL A 290 -27.49 -7.93 -7.74
CA VAL A 290 -26.94 -7.56 -9.05
C VAL A 290 -27.20 -6.08 -9.32
N GLY A 291 -26.24 -5.37 -9.92
CA GLY A 291 -26.34 -3.94 -10.20
C GLY A 291 -26.02 -3.04 -9.01
N GLU A 292 -25.42 -3.57 -7.97
CA GLU A 292 -25.06 -2.86 -6.74
C GLU A 292 -23.56 -2.89 -6.50
N THR A 293 -23.07 -2.00 -5.63
CA THR A 293 -21.70 -2.03 -5.13
C THR A 293 -21.66 -2.79 -3.81
N ILE A 294 -20.90 -3.86 -3.77
CA ILE A 294 -20.78 -4.76 -2.64
C ILE A 294 -19.36 -4.73 -2.11
N ALA A 295 -19.18 -4.26 -0.88
CA ALA A 295 -17.90 -4.34 -0.19
C ALA A 295 -17.68 -5.74 0.40
N ILE A 296 -16.54 -6.37 0.10
CA ILE A 296 -16.11 -7.64 0.67
C ILE A 296 -15.01 -7.35 1.69
N ILE A 297 -15.32 -7.56 2.96
CA ILE A 297 -14.43 -7.27 4.09
C ILE A 297 -14.09 -8.58 4.81
N GLY A 298 -12.89 -8.67 5.37
CA GLY A 298 -12.45 -9.83 6.15
C GLY A 298 -10.94 -9.87 6.29
N LEU A 299 -10.42 -10.69 7.20
CA LEU A 299 -8.98 -10.79 7.47
C LEU A 299 -8.19 -11.25 6.24
N ASN A 300 -6.89 -10.95 6.23
CA ASN A 300 -5.98 -11.50 5.24
C ASN A 300 -5.96 -13.04 5.35
N GLY A 301 -5.93 -13.73 4.20
CA GLY A 301 -6.03 -15.19 4.17
C GLY A 301 -7.46 -15.75 4.28
N ALA A 302 -8.51 -14.93 4.48
CA ALA A 302 -9.92 -15.39 4.55
C ALA A 302 -10.52 -15.88 3.20
N GLY A 303 -9.74 -15.86 2.12
CA GLY A 303 -10.20 -16.33 0.80
C GLY A 303 -10.80 -15.25 -0.10
N LYS A 304 -10.71 -13.95 0.22
CA LYS A 304 -11.32 -12.87 -0.56
C LYS A 304 -10.82 -12.82 -2.01
N SER A 305 -9.50 -12.80 -2.23
CA SER A 305 -8.92 -12.82 -3.58
C SER A 305 -9.20 -14.14 -4.30
N THR A 306 -9.30 -15.26 -3.56
CA THR A 306 -9.72 -16.55 -4.13
C THR A 306 -11.18 -16.49 -4.61
N LEU A 307 -12.07 -15.87 -3.83
CA LEU A 307 -13.47 -15.63 -4.23
C LEU A 307 -13.52 -14.77 -5.51
N ALA A 308 -12.76 -13.66 -5.56
CA ALA A 308 -12.67 -12.82 -6.75
C ALA A 308 -12.25 -13.60 -8.00
N ARG A 309 -11.17 -14.39 -7.91
CA ARG A 309 -10.69 -15.24 -9.00
C ARG A 309 -11.71 -16.28 -9.45
N CYS A 310 -12.41 -16.89 -8.49
CA CYS A 310 -13.48 -17.84 -8.77
C CYS A 310 -14.67 -17.18 -9.47
N ILE A 311 -15.12 -16.00 -9.03
CA ILE A 311 -16.21 -15.25 -9.68
C ILE A 311 -15.83 -14.88 -11.10
N CYS A 312 -14.61 -14.38 -11.33
CA CYS A 312 -14.14 -13.99 -12.64
C CYS A 312 -13.80 -15.19 -13.57
N GLY A 313 -13.96 -16.44 -13.11
CA GLY A 313 -13.69 -17.62 -13.94
C GLY A 313 -12.21 -17.93 -14.15
N LEU A 314 -11.30 -17.27 -13.44
CA LEU A 314 -9.87 -17.56 -13.47
C LEU A 314 -9.58 -18.92 -12.83
N GLU A 315 -10.42 -19.34 -11.88
CA GLU A 315 -10.42 -20.69 -11.31
C GLU A 315 -11.62 -21.49 -11.85
N LYS A 316 -11.35 -22.70 -12.38
CA LYS A 316 -12.34 -23.44 -13.20
C LYS A 316 -13.35 -24.27 -12.40
N LYS A 317 -12.99 -24.71 -11.20
CA LYS A 317 -13.77 -25.70 -10.43
C LYS A 317 -14.17 -25.12 -9.06
N CYS A 318 -15.09 -24.16 -9.07
CA CYS A 318 -15.45 -23.40 -7.87
C CYS A 318 -16.92 -23.56 -7.46
N GLY A 319 -17.66 -24.55 -7.97
CA GLY A 319 -19.10 -24.69 -7.71
C GLY A 319 -19.97 -23.89 -8.69
N LEU A 320 -21.24 -23.71 -8.33
CA LEU A 320 -22.26 -23.10 -9.16
C LEU A 320 -22.35 -21.58 -8.88
N LEU A 321 -22.32 -20.80 -9.95
CA LEU A 321 -22.67 -19.37 -9.93
C LEU A 321 -23.83 -19.14 -10.89
N GLN A 322 -24.91 -18.57 -10.39
CA GLN A 322 -26.05 -18.12 -11.20
C GLN A 322 -26.19 -16.60 -11.09
N VAL A 323 -26.56 -15.97 -12.18
CA VAL A 323 -26.89 -14.55 -12.23
C VAL A 323 -28.24 -14.40 -12.89
N ASP A 324 -29.21 -13.87 -12.19
CA ASP A 324 -30.59 -13.72 -12.66
C ASP A 324 -31.18 -15.06 -13.20
N GLY A 325 -30.93 -16.16 -12.44
CA GLY A 325 -31.35 -17.52 -12.77
C GLY A 325 -30.57 -18.22 -13.88
N LYS A 326 -29.58 -17.56 -14.50
CA LYS A 326 -28.72 -18.16 -15.53
C LYS A 326 -27.41 -18.65 -14.92
N THR A 327 -27.11 -19.95 -15.12
CA THR A 327 -25.83 -20.51 -14.70
C THR A 327 -24.69 -20.00 -15.55
N LEU A 328 -23.65 -19.45 -14.92
CA LEU A 328 -22.41 -19.03 -15.55
C LEU A 328 -21.31 -20.07 -15.30
N ASP A 329 -20.94 -20.82 -16.34
CA ASP A 329 -19.73 -21.63 -16.32
C ASP A 329 -18.48 -20.76 -16.31
N TRP A 330 -17.29 -21.32 -16.11
CA TRP A 330 -16.06 -20.55 -16.01
C TRP A 330 -15.74 -19.74 -17.28
N LYS A 331 -16.15 -20.20 -18.49
CA LYS A 331 -15.97 -19.48 -19.75
C LYS A 331 -16.93 -18.29 -19.86
N ALA A 332 -18.17 -18.47 -19.44
CA ALA A 332 -19.15 -17.41 -19.37
C ALA A 332 -18.70 -16.34 -18.37
N ARG A 333 -18.20 -16.76 -17.19
CA ARG A 333 -17.66 -15.85 -16.17
C ARG A 333 -16.51 -14.99 -16.73
N LEU A 334 -15.56 -15.56 -17.46
CA LEU A 334 -14.49 -14.80 -18.14
C LEU A 334 -15.01 -13.74 -19.12
N LYS A 335 -16.19 -13.95 -19.71
CA LYS A 335 -16.81 -13.02 -20.66
C LYS A 335 -17.63 -11.92 -19.98
N HIS A 336 -18.26 -12.24 -18.84
CA HIS A 336 -19.17 -11.33 -18.13
C HIS A 336 -18.48 -10.56 -17.00
N CYS A 337 -17.30 -11.02 -16.54
CA CYS A 337 -16.57 -10.43 -15.43
C CYS A 337 -15.27 -9.77 -15.88
N TYR A 338 -14.85 -8.73 -15.18
CA TYR A 338 -13.52 -8.16 -15.23
C TYR A 338 -12.92 -8.12 -13.81
N MET A 339 -11.62 -8.33 -13.69
CA MET A 339 -10.92 -8.27 -12.40
C MET A 339 -9.79 -7.27 -12.44
N VAL A 340 -9.78 -6.33 -11.50
CA VAL A 340 -8.62 -5.51 -11.17
C VAL A 340 -7.89 -6.20 -10.02
N MET A 341 -6.67 -6.65 -10.29
CA MET A 341 -5.86 -7.41 -9.33
C MET A 341 -5.18 -6.50 -8.31
N GLN A 342 -4.93 -6.99 -7.10
CA GLN A 342 -4.18 -6.30 -6.06
C GLN A 342 -2.76 -5.93 -6.53
N ASP A 343 -2.03 -6.88 -7.12
CA ASP A 343 -0.74 -6.64 -7.77
C ASP A 343 -0.96 -6.44 -9.27
N THR A 344 -1.10 -5.18 -9.66
CA THR A 344 -1.34 -4.78 -11.04
C THR A 344 -0.16 -5.09 -11.97
N SER A 345 1.05 -5.30 -11.44
CA SER A 345 2.21 -5.70 -12.27
C SER A 345 2.02 -7.06 -12.93
N HIS A 346 1.14 -7.91 -12.41
CA HIS A 346 0.78 -9.19 -13.02
C HIS A 346 -0.34 -9.08 -14.06
N GLN A 347 -0.96 -7.92 -14.18
CA GLN A 347 -2.08 -7.67 -15.10
C GLN A 347 -1.65 -6.85 -16.32
N LEU A 348 -0.70 -5.93 -16.12
CA LEU A 348 -0.26 -5.00 -17.16
C LEU A 348 0.95 -5.58 -17.91
N PHE A 349 0.84 -5.75 -19.24
CA PHE A 349 1.87 -6.46 -20.02
C PHE A 349 2.10 -5.91 -21.43
N THR A 350 1.37 -4.86 -21.85
CA THR A 350 1.52 -4.27 -23.18
C THR A 350 2.71 -3.32 -23.30
N GLU A 351 2.98 -2.83 -24.52
CA GLU A 351 4.09 -1.92 -24.81
C GLU A 351 3.81 -0.49 -24.38
N SER A 352 2.52 -0.08 -24.32
CA SER A 352 2.12 1.26 -23.91
C SER A 352 0.88 1.23 -23.00
N VAL A 353 0.69 2.30 -22.24
CA VAL A 353 -0.53 2.51 -21.43
C VAL A 353 -1.77 2.60 -22.34
N THR A 354 -1.64 3.20 -23.51
CA THR A 354 -2.72 3.25 -24.52
C THR A 354 -3.14 1.85 -24.93
N ASP A 355 -2.19 0.99 -25.30
CA ASP A 355 -2.47 -0.39 -25.72
C ASP A 355 -3.10 -1.21 -24.61
N GLU A 356 -2.66 -0.98 -23.36
CA GLU A 356 -3.21 -1.68 -22.18
C GLU A 356 -4.70 -1.39 -21.99
N VAL A 357 -5.11 -0.16 -22.16
CA VAL A 357 -6.51 0.24 -22.06
C VAL A 357 -7.31 -0.20 -23.30
N LEU A 358 -6.72 -0.11 -24.49
CA LEU A 358 -7.34 -0.57 -25.76
C LEU A 358 -7.69 -2.05 -25.74
N LEU A 359 -6.86 -2.92 -25.13
CA LEU A 359 -7.16 -4.35 -24.98
C LEU A 359 -8.50 -4.64 -24.27
N SER A 360 -9.00 -3.69 -23.51
CA SER A 360 -10.25 -3.82 -22.76
C SER A 360 -11.47 -3.29 -23.50
N ILE A 361 -11.29 -2.72 -24.71
CA ILE A 361 -12.34 -2.10 -25.53
C ILE A 361 -12.57 -2.97 -26.78
N ASP A 362 -13.82 -3.33 -27.07
CA ASP A 362 -14.14 -4.16 -28.24
C ASP A 362 -13.95 -3.42 -29.60
N ASN A 363 -13.95 -2.07 -29.63
CA ASN A 363 -13.96 -1.26 -30.87
C ASN A 363 -12.71 -0.38 -31.07
N GLU A 364 -11.62 -0.57 -30.35
CA GLU A 364 -10.32 0.14 -30.50
C GLU A 364 -10.45 1.68 -30.68
N ASP A 365 -11.32 2.33 -29.90
CA ASP A 365 -11.56 3.78 -29.98
C ASP A 365 -10.57 4.54 -29.07
N GLU A 366 -9.49 5.08 -29.66
CA GLU A 366 -8.48 5.87 -28.93
C GLU A 366 -9.06 7.12 -28.25
N THR A 367 -10.18 7.67 -28.76
CA THR A 367 -10.79 8.86 -28.12
C THR A 367 -11.38 8.54 -26.76
N VAL A 368 -11.87 7.31 -26.57
CA VAL A 368 -12.33 6.80 -25.29
C VAL A 368 -11.14 6.60 -24.34
N VAL A 369 -10.02 6.08 -24.87
CA VAL A 369 -8.78 5.90 -24.10
C VAL A 369 -8.22 7.23 -23.62
N ASP A 370 -8.06 8.22 -24.49
CA ASP A 370 -7.55 9.54 -24.09
C ASP A 370 -8.45 10.20 -23.03
N LYS A 371 -9.75 10.04 -23.13
CA LYS A 371 -10.71 10.56 -22.16
C LYS A 371 -10.55 9.92 -20.79
N ILE A 372 -10.43 8.59 -20.74
CA ILE A 372 -10.28 7.88 -19.47
C ILE A 372 -8.90 8.12 -18.86
N LEU A 373 -7.84 8.13 -19.65
CA LEU A 373 -6.49 8.44 -19.18
C LEU A 373 -6.39 9.86 -18.62
N LYS A 374 -7.06 10.83 -19.24
CA LYS A 374 -7.16 12.19 -18.70
C LYS A 374 -7.89 12.25 -17.37
N GLN A 375 -8.95 11.47 -17.20
CA GLN A 375 -9.72 11.40 -15.94
C GLN A 375 -8.86 10.89 -14.77
N PHE A 376 -7.87 10.03 -15.05
CA PHE A 376 -6.99 9.43 -14.03
C PHE A 376 -5.60 10.08 -13.97
N ASP A 377 -5.40 11.27 -14.55
CA ASP A 377 -4.09 11.95 -14.62
C ASP A 377 -2.99 11.04 -15.20
N LEU A 378 -3.30 10.31 -16.26
CA LEU A 378 -2.41 9.37 -16.93
C LEU A 378 -2.08 9.74 -18.37
N LEU A 379 -2.68 10.80 -18.93
CA LEU A 379 -2.56 11.13 -20.34
C LEU A 379 -1.10 11.41 -20.77
N GLU A 380 -0.30 12.02 -19.90
CA GLU A 380 1.12 12.28 -20.14
C GLU A 380 1.99 11.01 -20.18
N TYR A 381 1.48 9.89 -19.66
CA TYR A 381 2.16 8.60 -19.61
C TYR A 381 1.67 7.63 -20.69
N LYS A 382 0.78 8.05 -21.59
CA LYS A 382 0.05 7.17 -22.52
C LYS A 382 0.95 6.30 -23.40
N ASP A 383 2.12 6.83 -23.79
CA ASP A 383 3.09 6.16 -24.65
C ASP A 383 4.19 5.42 -23.85
N ARG A 384 4.13 5.45 -22.52
CA ARG A 384 5.11 4.74 -21.67
C ARG A 384 4.71 3.29 -21.46
N HIS A 385 5.74 2.45 -21.31
CA HIS A 385 5.53 1.05 -20.93
C HIS A 385 4.90 0.98 -19.53
N PRO A 386 3.79 0.24 -19.31
CA PRO A 386 3.07 0.21 -18.03
C PRO A 386 3.94 -0.17 -16.83
N LEU A 387 4.90 -1.08 -17.00
CA LEU A 387 5.81 -1.49 -15.91
C LEU A 387 6.79 -0.40 -15.48
N SER A 388 7.01 0.64 -16.30
CA SER A 388 7.84 1.80 -15.92
C SER A 388 7.13 2.78 -14.98
N LEU A 389 5.82 2.64 -14.79
CA LEU A 389 5.00 3.49 -13.97
C LEU A 389 5.18 3.20 -12.47
N SER A 390 4.88 4.20 -11.63
CA SER A 390 4.77 3.99 -10.18
C SER A 390 3.62 3.03 -9.82
N GLY A 391 3.64 2.47 -8.63
CA GLY A 391 2.58 1.56 -8.17
C GLY A 391 1.17 2.16 -8.25
N GLY A 392 1.01 3.41 -7.81
CA GLY A 392 -0.27 4.13 -7.90
C GLY A 392 -0.71 4.42 -9.34
N GLN A 393 0.23 4.73 -10.25
CA GLN A 393 -0.08 4.90 -11.67
C GLN A 393 -0.52 3.58 -12.31
N LYS A 394 0.17 2.47 -12.04
CA LYS A 394 -0.23 1.12 -12.49
C LYS A 394 -1.64 0.77 -12.04
N GLN A 395 -1.96 1.06 -10.77
CA GLN A 395 -3.30 0.83 -10.21
C GLN A 395 -4.37 1.61 -10.98
N ARG A 396 -4.10 2.89 -11.28
CA ARG A 396 -5.02 3.72 -12.05
C ARG A 396 -5.20 3.25 -13.50
N VAL A 397 -4.15 2.75 -14.16
CA VAL A 397 -4.25 2.13 -15.49
C VAL A 397 -5.17 0.91 -15.45
N ALA A 398 -4.98 -0.01 -14.50
CA ALA A 398 -5.81 -1.20 -14.36
C ALA A 398 -7.30 -0.87 -14.09
N ILE A 399 -7.56 0.19 -13.30
CA ILE A 399 -8.93 0.69 -13.08
C ILE A 399 -9.51 1.32 -14.35
N ALA A 400 -8.73 2.10 -15.09
CA ALA A 400 -9.15 2.68 -16.37
C ALA A 400 -9.54 1.58 -17.37
N SER A 401 -8.75 0.51 -17.47
CA SER A 401 -9.06 -0.67 -18.30
C SER A 401 -10.36 -1.36 -17.86
N ALA A 402 -10.61 -1.48 -16.57
CA ALA A 402 -11.86 -2.05 -16.05
C ALA A 402 -13.08 -1.22 -16.41
N ILE A 403 -12.97 0.12 -16.36
CA ILE A 403 -14.08 1.04 -16.67
C ILE A 403 -14.49 0.94 -18.14
N VAL A 404 -13.54 0.82 -19.05
CA VAL A 404 -13.82 0.77 -20.49
C VAL A 404 -14.20 -0.62 -20.98
N SER A 405 -14.06 -1.67 -20.15
CA SER A 405 -14.25 -3.08 -20.54
C SER A 405 -15.69 -3.48 -20.85
N ASP A 406 -16.67 -2.65 -20.57
CA ASP A 406 -18.12 -2.89 -20.72
C ASP A 406 -18.63 -4.23 -20.12
N ARG A 407 -17.93 -4.79 -19.12
CA ARG A 407 -18.37 -6.00 -18.41
C ARG A 407 -19.48 -5.68 -17.42
N GLU A 408 -20.36 -6.68 -17.19
CA GLU A 408 -21.51 -6.54 -16.26
C GLU A 408 -21.12 -6.64 -14.80
N ILE A 409 -20.10 -7.45 -14.51
CA ILE A 409 -19.58 -7.70 -13.16
C ILE A 409 -18.11 -7.30 -13.11
N ILE A 410 -17.76 -6.37 -12.23
CA ILE A 410 -16.39 -5.92 -12.08
C ILE A 410 -15.94 -6.18 -10.64
N VAL A 411 -14.83 -6.89 -10.50
CA VAL A 411 -14.24 -7.21 -9.20
C VAL A 411 -12.98 -6.40 -9.01
N PHE A 412 -12.90 -5.65 -7.94
CA PHE A 412 -11.74 -4.87 -7.54
C PHE A 412 -11.11 -5.50 -6.30
N ASP A 413 -9.84 -5.89 -6.40
CA ASP A 413 -9.09 -6.44 -5.27
C ASP A 413 -8.12 -5.38 -4.74
N GLU A 414 -8.46 -4.78 -3.58
CA GLU A 414 -7.74 -3.68 -2.91
C GLU A 414 -7.43 -2.46 -3.83
N PRO A 415 -8.45 -1.84 -4.46
CA PRO A 415 -8.22 -0.82 -5.49
C PRO A 415 -7.63 0.50 -4.98
N THR A 416 -7.58 0.73 -3.67
CA THR A 416 -7.06 1.96 -3.05
C THR A 416 -5.78 1.76 -2.25
N SER A 417 -5.18 0.57 -2.33
CA SER A 417 -3.93 0.28 -1.63
C SER A 417 -2.80 1.20 -2.11
N GLY A 418 -2.14 1.91 -1.18
CA GLY A 418 -1.07 2.86 -1.48
C GLY A 418 -1.49 4.14 -2.22
N LEU A 419 -2.80 4.44 -2.31
CA LEU A 419 -3.29 5.69 -2.91
C LEU A 419 -3.45 6.78 -1.86
N ASP A 420 -3.13 8.02 -2.26
CA ASP A 420 -3.47 9.22 -1.51
C ASP A 420 -4.99 9.53 -1.58
N LEU A 421 -5.44 10.55 -0.87
CA LEU A 421 -6.87 10.90 -0.81
C LEU A 421 -7.44 11.31 -2.18
N LYS A 422 -6.67 12.04 -3.01
CA LYS A 422 -7.11 12.50 -4.32
C LYS A 422 -7.46 11.31 -5.21
N HIS A 423 -6.51 10.40 -5.38
CA HIS A 423 -6.68 9.21 -6.22
C HIS A 423 -7.68 8.20 -5.65
N MET A 424 -7.73 8.02 -4.33
CA MET A 424 -8.77 7.20 -3.68
C MET A 424 -10.17 7.72 -4.01
N ARG A 425 -10.39 9.04 -4.00
CA ARG A 425 -11.67 9.64 -4.36
C ARG A 425 -12.01 9.51 -5.85
N GLU A 426 -11.01 9.54 -6.72
CA GLU A 426 -11.22 9.27 -8.14
C GLU A 426 -11.70 7.84 -8.35
N VAL A 427 -11.08 6.87 -7.66
CA VAL A 427 -11.57 5.49 -7.64
C VAL A 427 -13.01 5.43 -7.12
N ALA A 428 -13.31 6.04 -5.97
CA ALA A 428 -14.66 6.04 -5.41
C ALA A 428 -15.72 6.64 -6.37
N ARG A 429 -15.39 7.77 -7.03
CA ARG A 429 -16.27 8.37 -8.05
C ARG A 429 -16.47 7.45 -9.25
N SER A 430 -15.41 6.77 -9.69
CA SER A 430 -15.48 5.82 -10.82
C SER A 430 -16.33 4.61 -10.47
N LEU A 431 -16.17 4.05 -9.26
CA LEU A 431 -17.03 2.97 -8.76
C LEU A 431 -18.50 3.41 -8.76
N LYS A 432 -18.78 4.60 -8.23
CA LYS A 432 -20.15 5.16 -8.26
C LYS A 432 -20.68 5.32 -9.67
N SER A 433 -19.90 5.86 -10.61
CA SER A 433 -20.31 6.02 -12.01
C SER A 433 -20.62 4.67 -12.67
N LEU A 434 -19.87 3.60 -12.37
CA LEU A 434 -20.14 2.25 -12.86
C LEU A 434 -21.43 1.66 -12.23
N ALA A 435 -21.65 1.88 -10.93
CA ALA A 435 -22.86 1.48 -10.24
C ALA A 435 -24.10 2.20 -10.81
N ASP A 436 -24.00 3.50 -11.08
CA ASP A 436 -25.07 4.30 -11.71
C ASP A 436 -25.41 3.80 -13.15
N GLN A 437 -24.48 3.09 -13.81
CA GLN A 437 -24.69 2.39 -15.09
C GLN A 437 -25.31 1.00 -14.92
N GLY A 438 -25.63 0.58 -13.71
CA GLY A 438 -26.20 -0.73 -13.39
C GLY A 438 -25.19 -1.88 -13.39
N LYS A 439 -23.88 -1.62 -13.36
CA LYS A 439 -22.84 -2.65 -13.21
C LYS A 439 -22.85 -3.22 -11.79
N THR A 440 -22.55 -4.50 -11.66
CA THR A 440 -22.35 -5.15 -10.35
C THR A 440 -20.88 -5.00 -9.96
N LEU A 441 -20.61 -4.35 -8.84
CA LEU A 441 -19.26 -4.12 -8.37
C LEU A 441 -19.00 -4.90 -7.09
N LEU A 442 -17.96 -5.72 -7.10
CA LEU A 442 -17.47 -6.43 -5.93
C LEU A 442 -16.13 -5.81 -5.53
N VAL A 443 -16.10 -5.11 -4.43
CA VAL A 443 -14.91 -4.35 -3.99
C VAL A 443 -14.35 -5.00 -2.72
N ILE A 444 -13.25 -5.72 -2.88
CA ILE A 444 -12.48 -6.23 -1.74
C ILE A 444 -11.65 -5.07 -1.22
N THR A 445 -11.82 -4.71 0.04
CA THR A 445 -11.04 -3.61 0.61
C THR A 445 -10.92 -3.72 2.13
N HIS A 446 -9.80 -3.20 2.64
CA HIS A 446 -9.54 -2.93 4.05
C HIS A 446 -9.53 -1.43 4.35
N ASP A 447 -9.85 -0.59 3.35
CA ASP A 447 -9.85 0.85 3.49
C ASP A 447 -11.22 1.36 4.00
N PRO A 448 -11.35 1.73 5.29
CA PRO A 448 -12.61 2.19 5.84
C PRO A 448 -13.08 3.50 5.19
N GLU A 449 -12.16 4.30 4.66
CA GLU A 449 -12.50 5.55 3.98
C GLU A 449 -13.17 5.30 2.64
N LEU A 450 -12.71 4.28 1.88
CA LEU A 450 -13.38 3.86 0.65
C LEU A 450 -14.78 3.31 0.93
N VAL A 451 -14.93 2.49 1.98
CA VAL A 451 -16.24 1.92 2.36
C VAL A 451 -17.24 3.01 2.74
N MET A 452 -16.77 4.14 3.27
CA MET A 452 -17.61 5.26 3.71
C MET A 452 -17.84 6.31 2.61
N ALA A 453 -17.08 6.28 1.51
CA ALA A 453 -17.15 7.23 0.40
C ALA A 453 -18.24 6.86 -0.62
#